data_4e863c99b29f72d1a0890f24815cea27
#
_entry.id   4e863c99b29f72d1a0890f24815cea27
#
_cell.length_a   1.000
_cell.length_b   1.000
_cell.length_c   1.000
_cell.angle_alpha   90.00
_cell.angle_beta   90.00
_cell.angle_gamma   90.00
#
_symmetry.space_group_name_H-M   'P 1'
#
loop_
_entity.id
_entity.type
_entity.pdbx_description
1 polymer ?
#
loop_
_entity_poly.entity_id
_entity_poly.type
_entity_poly.pdbx_seq_one_letter_code
_entity_poly.pdbx_strand_id
1 'polypeptide(L)'
;MYNVFLVDDEPILLEGIRSKIDWESIGLNFVGEATDGEIALSMLQELKPDILITDVKMPFMDGLELSSRIKKTQPWIKIIILSGHDEFEY
;
A
#
# COMPACT_ATOMS: atom_id res chain seq x y z
N MET A 1 -0.34 -9.89 15.27
CA MET A 1 0.39 -9.11 14.25
C MET A 1 -0.57 -8.45 13.31
N TYR A 2 -0.22 -7.26 12.85
CA TYR A 2 -1.04 -6.56 11.85
C TYR A 2 -0.57 -6.93 10.45
N ASN A 3 -1.52 -7.16 9.56
CA ASN A 3 -1.24 -7.52 8.17
C ASN A 3 -1.04 -6.26 7.32
N VAL A 4 0.02 -6.25 6.53
CA VAL A 4 0.42 -5.11 5.72
C VAL A 4 0.39 -5.47 4.24
N PHE A 5 -0.18 -4.58 3.44
CA PHE A 5 -0.19 -4.68 1.98
C PHE A 5 0.50 -3.45 1.38
N LEU A 6 1.30 -3.67 0.35
CA LEU A 6 2.14 -2.63 -0.24
C LEU A 6 1.80 -2.40 -1.71
N VAL A 7 1.64 -1.14 -2.12
CA VAL A 7 1.32 -0.79 -3.50
C VAL A 7 2.25 0.30 -3.99
N ASP A 8 2.91 0.04 -5.12
CA ASP A 8 3.76 1.02 -5.81
C ASP A 8 3.93 0.55 -7.25
N ASP A 9 3.91 1.49 -8.21
CA ASP A 9 4.04 1.12 -9.60
C ASP A 9 5.48 0.80 -10.03
N GLU A 10 6.44 0.97 -9.14
CA GLU A 10 7.84 0.63 -9.39
C GLU A 10 8.21 -0.70 -8.72
N PRO A 11 8.33 -1.79 -9.49
CA PRO A 11 8.63 -3.10 -8.90
C PRO A 11 9.93 -3.16 -8.11
N ILE A 12 10.95 -2.41 -8.53
CA ILE A 12 12.23 -2.38 -7.83
C ILE A 12 12.08 -1.75 -6.46
N LEU A 13 11.27 -0.70 -6.36
CA LEU A 13 11.01 -0.05 -5.09
C LEU A 13 10.22 -0.97 -4.14
N LEU A 14 9.23 -1.67 -4.66
CA LEU A 14 8.48 -2.67 -3.88
C LEU A 14 9.40 -3.73 -3.31
N GLU A 15 10.25 -4.29 -4.16
CA GLU A 15 11.20 -5.30 -3.73
C GLU A 15 12.13 -4.78 -2.66
N GLY A 16 12.63 -3.56 -2.82
CA GLY A 16 13.51 -2.93 -1.85
C GLY A 16 12.85 -2.75 -0.48
N ILE A 17 11.63 -2.25 -0.47
CA ILE A 17 10.90 -2.05 0.78
C ILE A 17 10.59 -3.40 1.43
N ARG A 18 10.08 -4.35 0.65
CA ARG A 18 9.73 -5.68 1.16
C ARG A 18 10.94 -6.39 1.77
N SER A 19 12.09 -6.34 1.10
CA SER A 19 13.26 -7.10 1.52
C SER A 19 14.10 -6.44 2.60
N LYS A 20 14.05 -5.10 2.73
CA LYS A 20 14.88 -4.36 3.68
C LYS A 20 14.25 -4.19 5.05
N ILE A 21 12.95 -4.39 5.14
CA ILE A 21 12.25 -4.26 6.42
C ILE A 21 12.06 -5.63 7.04
N ASP A 22 12.48 -5.77 8.29
CA ASP A 22 12.18 -6.96 9.07
C ASP A 22 10.79 -6.78 9.69
N TRP A 23 9.79 -7.16 8.92
CA TRP A 23 8.38 -6.95 9.28
C TRP A 23 8.02 -7.58 10.62
N GLU A 24 8.48 -8.80 10.83
CA GLU A 24 8.17 -9.52 12.07
C GLU A 24 8.73 -8.82 13.29
N SER A 25 9.92 -8.24 13.18
CA SER A 25 10.54 -7.59 14.33
C SER A 25 9.77 -6.37 14.81
N ILE A 26 8.96 -5.76 13.94
CA ILE A 26 8.15 -4.60 14.29
C ILE A 26 6.66 -4.96 14.45
N GLY A 27 6.35 -6.24 14.54
CA GLY A 27 4.99 -6.71 14.81
C GLY A 27 4.07 -6.73 13.61
N LEU A 28 4.63 -6.74 12.40
CA LEU A 28 3.86 -6.71 11.17
C LEU A 28 4.05 -7.99 10.37
N ASN A 29 3.02 -8.33 9.60
CA ASN A 29 3.04 -9.48 8.71
C ASN A 29 2.77 -8.99 7.28
N PHE A 30 3.75 -9.14 6.41
CA PHE A 30 3.63 -8.74 5.01
C PHE A 30 2.79 -9.77 4.27
N VAL A 31 1.61 -9.36 3.76
CA VAL A 31 0.68 -10.32 3.15
C VAL A 31 0.55 -10.19 1.63
N GLY A 32 1.03 -9.11 1.04
CA GLY A 32 0.97 -8.99 -0.41
C GLY A 32 1.38 -7.63 -0.93
N GLU A 33 1.50 -7.55 -2.24
CA GLU A 33 1.87 -6.32 -2.93
C GLU A 33 1.22 -6.29 -4.31
N ALA A 34 1.11 -5.08 -4.87
CA ALA A 34 0.63 -4.87 -6.22
C ALA A 34 1.31 -3.67 -6.86
N THR A 35 1.35 -3.66 -8.19
CA THR A 35 2.00 -2.59 -8.95
C THR A 35 1.03 -1.58 -9.53
N ASP A 36 -0.27 -1.78 -9.38
CA ASP A 36 -1.26 -0.79 -9.78
C ASP A 36 -2.47 -0.82 -8.86
N GLY A 37 -3.25 0.27 -8.90
CA GLY A 37 -4.37 0.46 -8.00
C GLY A 37 -5.54 -0.49 -8.23
N GLU A 38 -5.79 -0.87 -9.47
CA GLU A 38 -6.92 -1.76 -9.76
C GLU A 38 -6.66 -3.18 -9.26
N ILE A 39 -5.45 -3.69 -9.52
CA ILE A 39 -5.05 -5.00 -9.00
C ILE A 39 -5.03 -4.96 -7.48
N ALA A 40 -4.48 -3.88 -6.91
CA ALA A 40 -4.44 -3.70 -5.47
C ALA A 40 -5.85 -3.74 -4.86
N LEU A 41 -6.80 -3.03 -5.46
CA LEU A 41 -8.16 -2.99 -4.93
C LEU A 41 -8.77 -4.39 -4.86
N SER A 42 -8.60 -5.16 -5.91
CA SER A 42 -9.10 -6.54 -5.96
C SER A 42 -8.48 -7.40 -4.87
N MET A 43 -7.15 -7.32 -4.71
CA MET A 43 -6.44 -8.10 -3.69
C MET A 43 -6.80 -7.66 -2.28
N LEU A 44 -6.96 -6.35 -2.06
CA LEU A 44 -7.31 -5.81 -0.76
C LEU A 44 -8.70 -6.25 -0.31
N GLN A 45 -9.64 -6.35 -1.23
CA GLN A 45 -10.98 -6.82 -0.92
C GLN A 45 -10.98 -8.28 -0.47
N GLU A 46 -10.04 -9.06 -0.95
CA GLU A 46 -9.90 -10.46 -0.62
C GLU A 46 -9.08 -10.67 0.65
N LEU A 47 -7.94 -10.01 0.76
CA LEU A 47 -7.00 -10.19 1.86
C LEU A 47 -7.40 -9.44 3.13
N LYS A 48 -8.06 -8.31 2.99
CA LYS A 48 -8.52 -7.47 4.11
C LYS A 48 -7.41 -7.17 5.12
N PRO A 49 -6.31 -6.56 4.68
CA PRO A 49 -5.21 -6.27 5.59
C PRO A 49 -5.56 -5.16 6.57
N ASP A 50 -4.73 -5.00 7.59
CA ASP A 50 -4.91 -3.95 8.59
C ASP A 50 -4.29 -2.64 8.14
N ILE A 51 -3.22 -2.71 7.35
CA ILE A 51 -2.42 -1.56 6.94
C ILE A 51 -2.20 -1.62 5.43
N LEU A 52 -2.46 -0.50 4.77
CA LEU A 52 -2.14 -0.30 3.37
C LEU A 52 -1.06 0.76 3.26
N ILE A 53 0.04 0.42 2.61
CA ILE A 53 1.10 1.38 2.29
C ILE A 53 1.06 1.55 0.77
N THR A 54 0.79 2.76 0.30
CA THR A 54 0.63 3.01 -1.13
C THR A 54 1.35 4.26 -1.58
N ASP A 55 1.89 4.22 -2.78
CA ASP A 55 2.37 5.42 -3.47
C ASP A 55 1.16 6.24 -3.91
N VAL A 56 1.37 7.54 -4.11
CA VAL A 56 0.32 8.43 -4.62
C VAL A 56 0.19 8.28 -6.13
N LYS A 57 1.29 8.44 -6.85
CA LYS A 57 1.27 8.49 -8.31
C LYS A 57 1.36 7.11 -8.92
N MET A 58 0.24 6.67 -9.45
CA MET A 58 0.16 5.42 -10.19
C MET A 58 -0.77 5.60 -11.38
N PRO A 59 -0.52 4.88 -12.49
CA PRO A 59 -1.39 4.98 -13.67
C PRO A 59 -2.81 4.51 -13.34
N PHE A 60 -3.79 5.12 -13.98
CA PHE A 60 -5.22 4.78 -13.94
C PHE A 60 -5.89 5.05 -12.60
N MET A 61 -5.43 4.45 -11.53
CA MET A 61 -5.98 4.69 -10.19
C MET A 61 -4.82 5.06 -9.26
N ASP A 62 -4.77 6.31 -8.81
CA ASP A 62 -3.71 6.75 -7.91
C ASP A 62 -3.96 6.27 -6.47
N GLY A 63 -2.96 6.48 -5.60
CA GLY A 63 -3.05 6.03 -4.22
C GLY A 63 -4.15 6.70 -3.42
N LEU A 64 -4.51 7.94 -3.75
CA LEU A 64 -5.58 8.65 -3.06
C LEU A 64 -6.95 8.07 -3.43
N GLU A 65 -7.16 7.77 -4.71
CA GLU A 65 -8.39 7.13 -5.14
C GLU A 65 -8.51 5.72 -4.58
N LEU A 66 -7.42 4.95 -4.62
CA LEU A 66 -7.39 3.62 -4.03
C LEU A 66 -7.77 3.67 -2.55
N SER A 67 -7.17 4.59 -1.82
CA SER A 67 -7.43 4.78 -0.39
C SER A 67 -8.89 5.14 -0.13
N SER A 68 -9.45 6.04 -0.93
CA SER A 68 -10.84 6.44 -0.82
C SER A 68 -11.78 5.26 -1.05
N ARG A 69 -11.51 4.46 -2.07
CA ARG A 69 -12.34 3.30 -2.39
C ARG A 69 -12.29 2.23 -1.32
N ILE A 70 -11.08 1.89 -0.86
CA ILE A 70 -10.95 0.82 0.13
C ILE A 70 -11.53 1.23 1.49
N LYS A 71 -11.47 2.50 1.86
CA LYS A 71 -12.05 2.99 3.11
C LYS A 71 -13.56 2.80 3.16
N LYS A 72 -14.23 2.79 2.02
CA LYS A 72 -15.69 2.60 1.98
C LYS A 72 -16.11 1.20 2.41
N THR A 73 -15.30 0.21 2.09
CA THR A 73 -15.61 -1.19 2.42
C THR A 73 -14.84 -1.70 3.62
N GLN A 74 -13.69 -1.08 3.92
CA GLN A 74 -12.82 -1.49 5.02
C GLN A 74 -12.42 -0.25 5.83
N PRO A 75 -13.36 0.36 6.56
CA PRO A 75 -13.07 1.62 7.25
C PRO A 75 -12.05 1.50 8.37
N TRP A 76 -11.78 0.28 8.83
CA TRP A 76 -10.77 0.04 9.87
C TRP A 76 -9.34 0.15 9.36
N ILE A 77 -9.12 0.09 8.04
CA ILE A 77 -7.78 0.02 7.49
C ILE A 77 -6.98 1.30 7.76
N LYS A 78 -5.73 1.14 8.15
CA LYS A 78 -4.80 2.25 8.29
C LYS A 78 -4.06 2.44 6.98
N ILE A 79 -3.99 3.68 6.50
CA ILE A 79 -3.39 3.97 5.22
C ILE A 79 -2.19 4.87 5.41
N ILE A 80 -1.06 4.45 4.86
CA ILE A 80 0.18 5.21 4.85
C ILE A 80 0.49 5.55 3.41
N ILE A 81 0.60 6.83 3.11
CA ILE A 81 0.89 7.32 1.78
C ILE A 81 2.38 7.60 1.67
N LEU A 82 3.03 6.91 0.74
CA LEU A 82 4.41 7.18 0.38
C LEU A 82 4.40 8.11 -0.81
N SER A 83 4.93 9.30 -0.65
CA SER A 83 5.02 10.22 -1.76
C SER A 83 6.46 10.50 -2.10
N GLY A 84 6.72 10.82 -3.35
CA GLY A 84 8.02 11.32 -3.74
C GLY A 84 8.29 12.63 -3.02
N HIS A 85 9.55 12.93 -2.77
CA HIS A 85 9.93 14.15 -2.05
C HIS A 85 9.40 15.41 -2.70
N ASP A 86 9.17 15.40 -3.99
CA ASP A 86 8.65 16.54 -4.74
C ASP A 86 7.25 16.96 -4.29
N GLU A 87 6.48 16.05 -3.73
CA GLU A 87 5.11 16.31 -3.35
C GLU A 87 5.01 17.09 -2.04
N PHE A 88 6.06 17.12 -1.29
CA PHE A 88 6.12 17.84 -0.02
C PHE A 88 7.18 18.95 -0.03
N GLU A 89 7.60 19.36 -1.20
CA GLU A 89 8.58 20.40 -1.35
C GLU A 89 7.89 21.75 -1.43
N TYR A 90 7.69 22.35 -0.30
CA TYR A 90 7.02 23.64 -0.22
C TYR A 90 7.94 24.70 0.34
#